data_e5aeb28c21b6eb3a11aa47125fb0b41c
#
_entry.id   e5aeb28c21b6eb3a11aa47125fb0b41c
#
_cell.length_a   1.000
_cell.length_b   1.000
_cell.length_c   1.000
_cell.angle_alpha   90.00
_cell.angle_beta   90.00
_cell.angle_gamma   90.00
#
_symmetry.space_group_name_H-M   'P 1'
#
loop_
_entity.id
_entity.type
_entity.pdbx_description
1 polymer ?
#
loop_
_entity_poly.entity_id
_entity_poly.type
_entity_poly.pdbx_seq_one_letter_code
_entity_poly.pdbx_strand_id
1 'polypeptide(L)'
;MSNIYTSADQLIGKTPLLELTHIEKELQLKARILAKLESFNPAGSVKDRIAKKMIDDAEAAGQLKPGSVIIEPTSGNTGIGLASVAAARGYRIIIVMPETMSVERRQLMKAYGAELVLTEGAKGMKGAIAKADELAKEIPNSFVPGQFVNPSNPKAHIETTGPEIYEDTDGKVDYFVAGVGTGGTVTGVGQYLKRKVPSVKVVAVEPASSPVLSQGVAGAHKIQGIGAGFVPDVLDTKVYDEIIPVSNEDAFADGRLVGRKEGVLVGISSGAALHAAVELAKRPENEGKTIVVLFPDTGDRYLSTPLFAD
;
A
#
# COMPACT_ATOMS: atom_id res chain seq x y z
N MET A 1 -19.89 4.04 24.52
CA MET A 1 -18.79 4.95 24.14
C MET A 1 -19.23 5.75 22.93
N SER A 2 -18.97 7.05 22.91
CA SER A 2 -19.32 7.91 21.78
C SER A 2 -18.43 7.57 20.56
N ASN A 3 -19.03 7.48 19.37
CA ASN A 3 -18.33 7.28 18.10
C ASN A 3 -18.04 8.61 17.38
N ILE A 4 -17.85 9.69 18.14
CA ILE A 4 -17.55 11.01 17.61
C ILE A 4 -16.03 11.18 17.56
N TYR A 5 -15.51 11.40 16.37
CA TYR A 5 -14.10 11.68 16.11
C TYR A 5 -13.89 13.18 15.90
N THR A 6 -12.75 13.70 16.32
CA THR A 6 -12.41 15.12 16.25
C THR A 6 -11.36 15.44 15.19
N SER A 7 -10.77 14.42 14.60
CA SER A 7 -9.79 14.52 13.50
C SER A 7 -9.92 13.35 12.54
N ALA A 8 -9.81 13.61 11.24
CA ALA A 8 -9.94 12.58 10.21
C ALA A 8 -8.89 11.47 10.31
N ASP A 9 -7.70 11.77 10.80
CA ASP A 9 -6.63 10.79 10.97
C ASP A 9 -6.91 9.76 12.08
N GLN A 10 -7.86 10.03 12.96
CA GLN A 10 -8.37 9.05 13.95
C GLN A 10 -9.20 7.94 13.32
N LEU A 11 -9.68 8.13 12.08
CA LEU A 11 -10.45 7.15 11.32
C LEU A 11 -9.56 6.14 10.58
N ILE A 12 -8.24 6.35 10.57
CA ILE A 12 -7.29 5.47 9.88
C ILE A 12 -7.20 4.12 10.60
N GLY A 13 -7.23 3.04 9.82
CA GLY A 13 -7.15 1.68 10.33
C GLY A 13 -8.52 1.07 10.61
N LYS A 14 -8.54 -0.04 11.34
CA LYS A 14 -9.74 -0.85 11.64
C LYS A 14 -10.54 -1.18 10.38
N THR A 15 -9.83 -1.46 9.30
CA THR A 15 -10.44 -1.82 8.02
C THR A 15 -11.02 -3.23 8.07
N PRO A 16 -12.09 -3.51 7.31
CA PRO A 16 -12.74 -4.82 7.35
C PRO A 16 -11.97 -5.89 6.60
N LEU A 17 -12.21 -7.15 6.98
CA LEU A 17 -11.99 -8.32 6.14
C LEU A 17 -13.28 -8.68 5.41
N LEU A 18 -13.19 -8.93 4.11
CA LEU A 18 -14.28 -9.44 3.28
C LEU A 18 -13.91 -10.82 2.76
N GLU A 19 -14.72 -11.83 3.04
CA GLU A 19 -14.58 -13.14 2.41
C GLU A 19 -15.09 -13.09 0.96
N LEU A 20 -14.26 -13.51 0.02
CA LEU A 20 -14.57 -13.44 -1.41
C LEU A 20 -15.37 -14.66 -1.87
N THR A 21 -16.54 -14.86 -1.27
CA THR A 21 -17.36 -16.07 -1.44
C THR A 21 -17.85 -16.29 -2.86
N HIS A 22 -18.11 -15.22 -3.63
CA HIS A 22 -18.53 -15.36 -5.03
C HIS A 22 -17.37 -15.75 -5.93
N ILE A 23 -16.17 -15.23 -5.69
CA ILE A 23 -14.95 -15.61 -6.41
C ILE A 23 -14.55 -17.04 -6.07
N GLU A 24 -14.60 -17.42 -4.80
CA GLU A 24 -14.35 -18.80 -4.35
C GLU A 24 -15.27 -19.79 -5.07
N LYS A 25 -16.56 -19.47 -5.14
CA LYS A 25 -17.55 -20.29 -5.85
C LYS A 25 -17.33 -20.34 -7.36
N GLU A 26 -17.09 -19.18 -7.99
CA GLU A 26 -16.86 -19.07 -9.44
C GLU A 26 -15.67 -19.90 -9.89
N LEU A 27 -14.58 -19.84 -9.13
CA LEU A 27 -13.32 -20.52 -9.44
C LEU A 27 -13.21 -21.89 -8.79
N GLN A 28 -14.26 -22.37 -8.10
CA GLN A 28 -14.34 -23.66 -7.40
C GLN A 28 -13.17 -23.87 -6.43
N LEU A 29 -12.79 -22.79 -5.71
CA LEU A 29 -11.71 -22.82 -4.75
C LEU A 29 -12.15 -23.58 -3.49
N LYS A 30 -11.23 -24.32 -2.88
CA LYS A 30 -11.46 -25.04 -1.63
C LYS A 30 -10.80 -24.39 -0.42
N ALA A 31 -10.02 -23.34 -0.62
CA ALA A 31 -9.49 -22.46 0.40
C ALA A 31 -10.36 -21.21 0.52
N ARG A 32 -10.36 -20.59 1.72
CA ARG A 32 -11.02 -19.30 1.96
C ARG A 32 -10.08 -18.15 1.60
N ILE A 33 -10.58 -17.13 0.93
CA ILE A 33 -9.85 -15.91 0.63
C ILE A 33 -10.51 -14.72 1.34
N LEU A 34 -9.80 -14.12 2.28
CA LEU A 34 -10.23 -12.96 3.03
C LEU A 34 -9.47 -11.72 2.56
N ALA A 35 -10.17 -10.74 2.01
CA ALA A 35 -9.57 -9.49 1.54
C ALA A 35 -9.58 -8.42 2.63
N LYS A 36 -8.40 -7.90 2.99
CA LYS A 36 -8.24 -6.72 3.86
C LYS A 36 -8.44 -5.47 3.02
N LEU A 37 -9.58 -4.79 3.21
CA LEU A 37 -10.01 -3.68 2.36
C LEU A 37 -9.45 -2.34 2.85
N GLU A 38 -8.27 -1.97 2.39
CA GLU A 38 -7.60 -0.75 2.81
C GLU A 38 -8.14 0.54 2.17
N SER A 39 -9.04 0.41 1.20
CA SER A 39 -9.83 1.53 0.68
C SER A 39 -10.78 2.15 1.70
N PHE A 40 -11.05 1.47 2.82
CA PHE A 40 -11.86 2.01 3.93
C PHE A 40 -11.12 3.03 4.79
N ASN A 41 -9.83 3.23 4.61
CA ASN A 41 -9.13 4.36 5.21
C ASN A 41 -9.64 5.70 4.64
N PRO A 42 -9.60 6.81 5.39
CA PRO A 42 -10.19 8.10 4.98
C PRO A 42 -9.68 8.65 3.65
N ALA A 43 -8.39 8.50 3.36
CA ALA A 43 -7.81 8.90 2.08
C ALA A 43 -7.76 7.76 1.05
N GLY A 44 -8.38 6.62 1.36
CA GLY A 44 -8.70 5.53 0.44
C GLY A 44 -7.57 4.55 0.15
N SER A 45 -6.54 4.46 0.97
CA SER A 45 -5.48 3.46 0.79
C SER A 45 -4.78 3.02 2.07
N VAL A 46 -4.05 1.92 1.96
CA VAL A 46 -3.16 1.40 3.01
C VAL A 46 -2.11 2.42 3.45
N LYS A 47 -1.74 3.35 2.59
CA LYS A 47 -0.69 4.35 2.85
C LYS A 47 -1.11 5.41 3.87
N ASP A 48 -2.39 5.56 4.15
CA ASP A 48 -2.87 6.41 5.24
C ASP A 48 -2.23 6.00 6.57
N ARG A 49 -2.05 4.70 6.79
CA ARG A 49 -1.45 4.14 8.01
C ARG A 49 -0.01 4.59 8.20
N ILE A 50 0.81 4.46 7.16
CA ILE A 50 2.22 4.86 7.24
C ILE A 50 2.37 6.38 7.27
N ALA A 51 1.51 7.12 6.57
CA ALA A 51 1.47 8.57 6.60
C ALA A 51 1.26 9.07 8.04
N LYS A 52 0.23 8.55 8.71
CA LYS A 52 -0.03 8.87 10.11
C LYS A 52 1.15 8.50 11.00
N LYS A 53 1.69 7.28 10.88
CA LYS A 53 2.75 6.80 11.76
C LYS A 53 4.07 7.56 11.60
N MET A 54 4.46 7.87 10.36
CA MET A 54 5.66 8.67 10.11
C MET A 54 5.54 10.07 10.71
N ILE A 55 4.35 10.68 10.65
CA ILE A 55 4.08 11.99 11.27
C ILE A 55 4.05 11.85 12.80
N ASP A 56 3.35 10.88 13.36
CA ASP A 56 3.29 10.63 14.81
C ASP A 56 4.69 10.46 15.42
N ASP A 57 5.52 9.62 14.82
CA ASP A 57 6.87 9.35 15.32
C ASP A 57 7.79 10.57 15.16
N ALA A 58 7.63 11.36 14.08
CA ALA A 58 8.39 12.60 13.88
C ALA A 58 8.00 13.69 14.90
N GLU A 59 6.72 13.81 15.22
CA GLU A 59 6.24 14.70 16.29
C GLU A 59 6.80 14.28 17.64
N ALA A 60 6.71 13.00 17.97
CA ALA A 60 7.23 12.44 19.22
C ALA A 60 8.75 12.62 19.38
N ALA A 61 9.49 12.55 18.27
CA ALA A 61 10.95 12.78 18.24
C ALA A 61 11.35 14.28 18.18
N GLY A 62 10.37 15.18 18.08
CA GLY A 62 10.63 16.62 17.94
C GLY A 62 11.20 17.05 16.59
N GLN A 63 11.14 16.17 15.58
CA GLN A 63 11.57 16.45 14.21
C GLN A 63 10.50 17.23 13.43
N LEU A 64 9.24 17.05 13.78
CA LEU A 64 8.10 17.74 13.21
C LEU A 64 7.40 18.56 14.31
N LYS A 65 7.27 19.86 14.10
CA LYS A 65 6.71 20.82 15.07
C LYS A 65 5.67 21.69 14.39
N PRO A 66 4.81 22.39 15.14
CA PRO A 66 3.94 23.42 14.56
C PRO A 66 4.75 24.39 13.69
N GLY A 67 4.28 24.62 12.46
CA GLY A 67 4.99 25.45 11.45
C GLY A 67 6.04 24.72 10.64
N SER A 68 6.33 23.43 10.91
CA SER A 68 7.19 22.60 10.04
C SER A 68 6.53 22.36 8.68
N VAL A 69 7.36 22.10 7.68
CA VAL A 69 6.94 21.78 6.31
C VAL A 69 7.28 20.34 6.01
N ILE A 70 6.31 19.55 5.60
CA ILE A 70 6.51 18.17 5.15
C ILE A 70 6.85 18.21 3.67
N ILE A 71 7.91 17.51 3.25
CA ILE A 71 8.32 17.41 1.84
C ILE A 71 8.51 15.93 1.51
N GLU A 72 7.80 15.41 0.50
CA GLU A 72 7.96 14.01 0.09
C GLU A 72 8.00 13.87 -1.43
N PRO A 73 9.02 13.19 -1.98
CA PRO A 73 9.04 12.81 -3.38
C PRO A 73 8.20 11.55 -3.58
N THR A 74 6.98 11.72 -4.08
CA THR A 74 6.05 10.60 -4.31
C THR A 74 4.98 10.99 -5.31
N SER A 75 4.59 10.05 -6.14
CA SER A 75 3.47 10.21 -7.09
C SER A 75 2.26 9.34 -6.75
N GLY A 76 2.34 8.58 -5.66
CA GLY A 76 1.38 7.55 -5.32
C GLY A 76 0.54 7.84 -4.09
N ASN A 77 -0.02 6.77 -3.56
CA ASN A 77 -0.92 6.78 -2.41
C ASN A 77 -0.27 7.36 -1.14
N THR A 78 1.05 7.26 -0.99
CA THR A 78 1.76 7.87 0.15
C THR A 78 1.61 9.39 0.15
N GLY A 79 1.73 10.02 -1.01
CA GLY A 79 1.50 11.47 -1.13
C GLY A 79 0.07 11.89 -0.78
N ILE A 80 -0.91 11.09 -1.20
CA ILE A 80 -2.33 11.33 -0.88
C ILE A 80 -2.56 11.16 0.62
N GLY A 81 -2.04 10.09 1.22
CA GLY A 81 -2.15 9.84 2.66
C GLY A 81 -1.48 10.92 3.50
N LEU A 82 -0.25 11.32 3.13
CA LEU A 82 0.47 12.42 3.80
C LEU A 82 -0.29 13.75 3.68
N ALA A 83 -0.83 14.06 2.49
CA ALA A 83 -1.61 15.28 2.28
C ALA A 83 -2.88 15.30 3.16
N SER A 84 -3.57 14.18 3.28
CA SER A 84 -4.75 14.03 4.14
C SER A 84 -4.41 14.25 5.62
N VAL A 85 -3.37 13.59 6.13
CA VAL A 85 -2.97 13.74 7.54
C VAL A 85 -2.43 15.14 7.81
N ALA A 86 -1.65 15.72 6.89
CA ALA A 86 -1.15 17.09 7.00
C ALA A 86 -2.31 18.11 7.09
N ALA A 87 -3.34 17.95 6.25
CA ALA A 87 -4.55 18.78 6.30
C ALA A 87 -5.26 18.65 7.65
N ALA A 88 -5.42 17.42 8.17
CA ALA A 88 -6.08 17.18 9.45
C ALA A 88 -5.32 17.80 10.65
N ARG A 89 -4.00 17.92 10.54
CA ARG A 89 -3.13 18.44 11.63
C ARG A 89 -2.60 19.87 11.41
N GLY A 90 -2.97 20.49 10.29
CA GLY A 90 -2.57 21.88 9.98
C GLY A 90 -1.12 22.04 9.54
N TYR A 91 -0.49 21.00 8.98
CA TYR A 91 0.85 21.10 8.40
C TYR A 91 0.81 21.55 6.94
N ARG A 92 1.75 22.41 6.59
CA ARG A 92 2.10 22.67 5.19
C ARG A 92 2.80 21.45 4.62
N ILE A 93 2.42 21.03 3.41
CA ILE A 93 3.02 19.88 2.74
C ILE A 93 3.33 20.20 1.27
N ILE A 94 4.51 19.81 0.84
CA ILE A 94 4.98 19.90 -0.55
C ILE A 94 5.22 18.47 -1.06
N ILE A 95 4.50 18.10 -2.10
CA ILE A 95 4.71 16.82 -2.80
C ILE A 95 5.46 17.09 -4.09
N VAL A 96 6.55 16.37 -4.28
CA VAL A 96 7.41 16.49 -5.47
C VAL A 96 7.24 15.25 -6.34
N MET A 97 6.93 15.44 -7.62
CA MET A 97 6.70 14.34 -8.55
C MET A 97 7.02 14.72 -9.99
N PRO A 98 7.32 13.75 -10.88
CA PRO A 98 7.44 13.99 -12.30
C PRO A 98 6.11 14.49 -12.90
N GLU A 99 6.19 15.39 -13.87
CA GLU A 99 5.00 15.93 -14.57
C GLU A 99 4.19 14.90 -15.35
N THR A 100 4.77 13.73 -15.64
CA THR A 100 4.13 12.62 -16.35
C THR A 100 3.18 11.78 -15.49
N MET A 101 3.09 12.08 -14.19
CA MET A 101 2.24 11.32 -13.27
C MET A 101 0.77 11.65 -13.42
N SER A 102 -0.10 10.72 -12.98
CA SER A 102 -1.56 10.78 -13.10
C SER A 102 -2.15 12.12 -12.65
N VAL A 103 -3.00 12.69 -13.50
CA VAL A 103 -3.72 13.95 -13.23
C VAL A 103 -4.67 13.77 -12.05
N GLU A 104 -5.34 12.63 -11.93
CA GLU A 104 -6.27 12.31 -10.86
C GLU A 104 -5.57 12.34 -9.49
N ARG A 105 -4.39 11.76 -9.40
CA ARG A 105 -3.59 11.78 -8.16
C ARG A 105 -3.13 13.18 -7.79
N ARG A 106 -2.73 13.97 -8.79
CA ARG A 106 -2.37 15.38 -8.58
C ARG A 106 -3.55 16.20 -8.07
N GLN A 107 -4.74 15.98 -8.62
CA GLN A 107 -5.96 16.64 -8.19
C GLN A 107 -6.35 16.25 -6.76
N LEU A 108 -6.24 14.97 -6.38
CA LEU A 108 -6.50 14.52 -5.01
C LEU A 108 -5.56 15.19 -4.01
N MET A 109 -4.27 15.24 -4.29
CA MET A 109 -3.30 15.90 -3.40
C MET A 109 -3.59 17.40 -3.25
N LYS A 110 -3.90 18.08 -4.35
CA LYS A 110 -4.31 19.51 -4.32
C LYS A 110 -5.60 19.73 -3.54
N ALA A 111 -6.56 18.81 -3.66
CA ALA A 111 -7.83 18.92 -2.93
C ALA A 111 -7.63 18.85 -1.41
N TYR A 112 -6.60 18.15 -0.93
CA TYR A 112 -6.17 18.17 0.47
C TYR A 112 -5.33 19.41 0.84
N GLY A 113 -5.06 20.31 -0.11
CA GLY A 113 -4.26 21.50 0.14
C GLY A 113 -2.74 21.33 -0.01
N ALA A 114 -2.27 20.21 -0.57
CA ALA A 114 -0.85 20.03 -0.82
C ALA A 114 -0.35 20.93 -1.95
N GLU A 115 0.84 21.49 -1.77
CA GLU A 115 1.60 22.14 -2.84
C GLU A 115 2.29 21.07 -3.70
N LEU A 116 2.14 21.19 -5.03
CA LEU A 116 2.81 20.27 -5.94
C LEU A 116 3.97 20.94 -6.64
N VAL A 117 5.14 20.31 -6.58
CA VAL A 117 6.30 20.67 -7.37
C VAL A 117 6.51 19.60 -8.43
N LEU A 118 6.30 19.98 -9.69
CA LEU A 118 6.46 19.07 -10.83
C LEU A 118 7.89 19.18 -11.35
N THR A 119 8.51 18.02 -11.58
CA THR A 119 9.85 17.90 -12.17
C THR A 119 9.77 17.38 -13.59
N GLU A 120 10.83 17.58 -14.36
CA GLU A 120 10.97 17.08 -15.73
C GLU A 120 10.67 15.58 -15.82
N GLY A 121 9.72 15.21 -16.67
CA GLY A 121 9.31 13.80 -16.84
C GLY A 121 10.44 12.86 -17.21
N ALA A 122 11.38 13.32 -18.05
CA ALA A 122 12.55 12.55 -18.46
C ALA A 122 13.47 12.12 -17.31
N LYS A 123 13.48 12.87 -16.20
CA LYS A 123 14.28 12.56 -15.00
C LYS A 123 13.60 11.56 -14.06
N GLY A 124 12.32 11.27 -14.28
CA GLY A 124 11.54 10.33 -13.47
C GLY A 124 11.62 10.62 -11.97
N MET A 125 11.46 9.59 -11.15
CA MET A 125 11.51 9.74 -9.69
C MET A 125 12.87 10.20 -9.15
N LYS A 126 13.96 9.92 -9.84
CA LYS A 126 15.29 10.44 -9.44
C LYS A 126 15.33 11.96 -9.45
N GLY A 127 14.70 12.59 -10.46
CA GLY A 127 14.56 14.04 -10.52
C GLY A 127 13.70 14.60 -9.39
N ALA A 128 12.61 13.91 -9.05
CA ALA A 128 11.74 14.31 -7.94
C ALA A 128 12.46 14.23 -6.58
N ILE A 129 13.23 13.15 -6.35
CA ILE A 129 14.03 12.97 -5.13
C ILE A 129 15.06 14.10 -5.00
N ALA A 130 15.83 14.38 -6.07
CA ALA A 130 16.82 15.45 -6.06
C ALA A 130 16.21 16.82 -5.77
N LYS A 131 15.03 17.09 -6.33
CA LYS A 131 14.30 18.35 -6.06
C LYS A 131 13.74 18.42 -4.65
N ALA A 132 13.27 17.32 -4.10
CA ALA A 132 12.83 17.27 -2.71
C ALA A 132 14.01 17.52 -1.74
N ASP A 133 15.18 16.97 -2.01
CA ASP A 133 16.40 17.20 -1.23
C ASP A 133 16.86 18.66 -1.29
N GLU A 134 16.75 19.30 -2.46
CA GLU A 134 17.03 20.72 -2.65
C GLU A 134 16.08 21.57 -1.78
N LEU A 135 14.77 21.34 -1.91
CA LEU A 135 13.76 22.06 -1.13
C LEU A 135 13.93 21.86 0.38
N ALA A 136 14.30 20.67 0.81
CA ALA A 136 14.54 20.37 2.22
C ALA A 136 15.72 21.16 2.81
N LYS A 137 16.71 21.50 1.98
CA LYS A 137 17.85 22.35 2.37
C LYS A 137 17.49 23.82 2.37
N GLU A 138 16.62 24.26 1.46
CA GLU A 138 16.21 25.65 1.32
C GLU A 138 15.16 26.08 2.32
N ILE A 139 14.25 25.15 2.69
CA ILE A 139 13.10 25.44 3.57
C ILE A 139 13.46 25.09 5.00
N PRO A 140 13.57 26.07 5.91
CA PRO A 140 13.81 25.82 7.32
C PRO A 140 12.69 24.98 7.96
N ASN A 141 13.03 24.17 8.94
CA ASN A 141 12.08 23.30 9.66
C ASN A 141 11.30 22.34 8.74
N SER A 142 11.91 21.88 7.65
CA SER A 142 11.35 20.85 6.79
C SER A 142 11.60 19.46 7.36
N PHE A 143 10.69 18.54 7.04
CA PHE A 143 10.76 17.13 7.39
C PHE A 143 10.46 16.29 6.15
N VAL A 144 11.32 15.33 5.85
CA VAL A 144 11.16 14.37 4.75
C VAL A 144 10.82 13.02 5.35
N PRO A 145 9.58 12.52 5.21
CA PRO A 145 9.15 11.22 5.75
C PRO A 145 9.98 10.04 5.28
N GLY A 146 10.28 9.93 3.98
CA GLY A 146 11.18 8.92 3.43
C GLY A 146 10.62 7.50 3.50
N GLN A 147 9.52 7.22 2.81
CA GLN A 147 8.78 5.95 2.91
C GLN A 147 9.60 4.68 2.67
N PHE A 148 10.67 4.75 1.87
CA PHE A 148 11.51 3.58 1.53
C PHE A 148 12.57 3.24 2.58
N VAL A 149 12.88 4.17 3.47
CA VAL A 149 13.96 4.05 4.48
C VAL A 149 13.49 4.25 5.91
N ASN A 150 12.29 4.81 6.11
CA ASN A 150 11.77 5.16 7.42
C ASN A 150 11.19 3.92 8.14
N PRO A 151 11.75 3.51 9.30
CA PRO A 151 11.28 2.34 10.05
C PRO A 151 9.86 2.49 10.60
N SER A 152 9.32 3.70 10.67
CA SER A 152 7.91 3.94 11.03
C SER A 152 6.94 3.32 10.04
N ASN A 153 7.36 3.09 8.79
CA ASN A 153 6.55 2.43 7.77
C ASN A 153 6.18 0.98 8.19
N PRO A 154 7.09 0.02 8.29
CA PRO A 154 6.72 -1.32 8.75
C PRO A 154 6.16 -1.32 10.18
N LYS A 155 6.59 -0.41 11.04
CA LYS A 155 6.07 -0.27 12.41
C LYS A 155 4.57 0.02 12.45
N ALA A 156 4.05 0.83 11.54
CA ALA A 156 2.62 1.08 11.40
C ALA A 156 1.83 -0.23 11.25
N HIS A 157 2.34 -1.17 10.46
CA HIS A 157 1.69 -2.45 10.20
C HIS A 157 1.88 -3.47 11.32
N ILE A 158 3.01 -3.42 12.05
CA ILE A 158 3.21 -4.21 13.27
C ILE A 158 2.20 -3.80 14.34
N GLU A 159 1.94 -2.50 14.46
CA GLU A 159 1.09 -1.94 15.51
C GLU A 159 -0.41 -1.95 15.17
N THR A 160 -0.78 -2.00 13.88
CA THR A 160 -2.19 -1.87 13.47
C THR A 160 -2.67 -2.97 12.53
N THR A 161 -2.16 -3.06 11.32
CA THR A 161 -2.66 -4.00 10.30
C THR A 161 -2.52 -5.45 10.72
N GLY A 162 -1.36 -5.82 11.24
CA GLY A 162 -1.08 -7.17 11.73
C GLY A 162 -2.01 -7.60 12.88
N PRO A 163 -2.13 -6.81 13.95
CA PRO A 163 -3.09 -7.06 15.03
C PRO A 163 -4.53 -7.19 14.55
N GLU A 164 -5.00 -6.29 13.67
CA GLU A 164 -6.36 -6.33 13.11
C GLU A 164 -6.63 -7.64 12.38
N ILE A 165 -5.70 -8.08 11.52
CA ILE A 165 -5.84 -9.36 10.80
C ILE A 165 -5.90 -10.54 11.78
N TYR A 166 -5.03 -10.55 12.79
CA TYR A 166 -4.99 -11.61 13.78
C TYR A 166 -6.29 -11.70 14.59
N GLU A 167 -6.78 -10.55 15.06
CA GLU A 167 -8.02 -10.45 15.85
C GLU A 167 -9.25 -10.82 15.02
N ASP A 168 -9.38 -10.28 13.80
CA ASP A 168 -10.54 -10.52 12.93
C ASP A 168 -10.62 -11.97 12.42
N THR A 169 -9.52 -12.71 12.44
CA THR A 169 -9.47 -14.13 12.06
C THR A 169 -9.44 -15.09 13.24
N ASP A 170 -9.52 -14.60 14.48
CA ASP A 170 -9.26 -15.40 15.70
C ASP A 170 -7.92 -16.16 15.62
N GLY A 171 -6.93 -15.56 14.98
CA GLY A 171 -5.62 -16.17 14.73
C GLY A 171 -5.60 -17.31 13.71
N LYS A 172 -6.71 -17.55 13.01
CA LYS A 172 -6.82 -18.62 12.00
C LYS A 172 -6.44 -18.08 10.62
N VAL A 173 -5.16 -17.88 10.42
CA VAL A 173 -4.57 -17.43 9.16
C VAL A 173 -3.42 -18.35 8.76
N ASP A 174 -3.52 -18.94 7.58
CA ASP A 174 -2.49 -19.85 7.05
C ASP A 174 -1.53 -19.14 6.10
N TYR A 175 -2.05 -18.19 5.31
CA TYR A 175 -1.29 -17.36 4.38
C TYR A 175 -1.63 -15.88 4.53
N PHE A 176 -0.61 -15.04 4.43
CA PHE A 176 -0.77 -13.61 4.21
C PHE A 176 -0.11 -13.22 2.90
N VAL A 177 -0.87 -12.58 2.00
CA VAL A 177 -0.45 -12.19 0.65
C VAL A 177 -0.49 -10.68 0.50
N ALA A 178 0.61 -10.08 0.10
CA ALA A 178 0.66 -8.64 -0.17
C ALA A 178 1.65 -8.29 -1.29
N GLY A 179 1.29 -7.31 -2.11
CA GLY A 179 2.18 -6.69 -3.09
C GLY A 179 3.28 -5.88 -2.41
N VAL A 180 4.47 -5.87 -3.02
CA VAL A 180 5.64 -5.18 -2.49
C VAL A 180 5.90 -3.89 -3.29
N GLY A 181 5.53 -2.74 -2.69
CA GLY A 181 5.95 -1.42 -3.12
C GLY A 181 7.17 -0.98 -2.31
N THR A 182 6.95 -0.40 -1.12
CA THR A 182 8.02 -0.15 -0.15
C THR A 182 8.42 -1.40 0.64
N GLY A 183 7.55 -2.40 0.67
CA GLY A 183 7.74 -3.59 1.48
C GLY A 183 7.31 -3.45 2.95
N GLY A 184 6.83 -2.28 3.34
CA GLY A 184 6.41 -2.03 4.73
C GLY A 184 5.25 -2.91 5.18
N THR A 185 4.26 -3.13 4.32
CA THR A 185 3.10 -3.98 4.61
C THR A 185 3.51 -5.43 4.84
N VAL A 186 4.18 -6.04 3.88
CA VAL A 186 4.60 -7.45 3.98
C VAL A 186 5.54 -7.67 5.14
N THR A 187 6.44 -6.71 5.40
CA THR A 187 7.37 -6.75 6.53
C THR A 187 6.64 -6.67 7.86
N GLY A 188 5.86 -5.62 8.07
CA GLY A 188 5.24 -5.37 9.37
C GLY A 188 4.16 -6.40 9.72
N VAL A 189 3.25 -6.70 8.80
CA VAL A 189 2.22 -7.73 8.99
C VAL A 189 2.88 -9.10 9.13
N GLY A 190 3.84 -9.43 8.28
CA GLY A 190 4.54 -10.71 8.31
C GLY A 190 5.28 -10.94 9.63
N GLN A 191 6.03 -9.96 10.12
CA GLN A 191 6.70 -10.04 11.41
C GLN A 191 5.72 -10.22 12.57
N TYR A 192 4.61 -9.49 12.56
CA TYR A 192 3.59 -9.63 13.60
C TYR A 192 2.94 -11.01 13.56
N LEU A 193 2.45 -11.44 12.40
CA LEU A 193 1.75 -12.72 12.26
C LEU A 193 2.67 -13.91 12.56
N LYS A 194 3.92 -13.90 12.12
CA LYS A 194 4.87 -14.99 12.42
C LYS A 194 5.16 -15.15 13.91
N ARG A 195 5.11 -14.06 14.68
CA ARG A 195 5.22 -14.13 16.14
C ARG A 195 3.98 -14.73 16.81
N LYS A 196 2.79 -14.45 16.27
CA LYS A 196 1.52 -14.90 16.84
C LYS A 196 1.09 -16.27 16.31
N VAL A 197 1.36 -16.55 15.06
CA VAL A 197 1.01 -17.79 14.33
C VAL A 197 2.27 -18.29 13.61
N PRO A 198 3.18 -19.00 14.29
CA PRO A 198 4.48 -19.40 13.72
C PRO A 198 4.39 -20.22 12.43
N SER A 199 3.26 -20.87 12.17
CA SER A 199 3.00 -21.66 10.96
C SER A 199 2.56 -20.82 9.75
N VAL A 200 2.25 -19.53 9.93
CA VAL A 200 1.78 -18.68 8.83
C VAL A 200 2.85 -18.57 7.74
N LYS A 201 2.38 -18.63 6.49
CA LYS A 201 3.21 -18.36 5.32
C LYS A 201 2.96 -16.97 4.81
N VAL A 202 4.02 -16.21 4.58
CA VAL A 202 3.96 -14.85 4.04
C VAL A 202 4.39 -14.90 2.59
N VAL A 203 3.56 -14.36 1.70
CA VAL A 203 3.78 -14.35 0.25
C VAL A 203 3.89 -12.93 -0.26
N ALA A 204 5.03 -12.63 -0.85
CA ALA A 204 5.30 -11.36 -1.51
C ALA A 204 4.88 -11.42 -2.98
N VAL A 205 4.22 -10.37 -3.47
CA VAL A 205 3.81 -10.25 -4.86
C VAL A 205 4.62 -9.16 -5.54
N GLU A 206 5.18 -9.48 -6.71
CA GLU A 206 5.93 -8.53 -7.55
C GLU A 206 5.46 -8.59 -9.01
N PRO A 207 5.68 -7.54 -9.83
CA PRO A 207 5.39 -7.61 -11.26
C PRO A 207 6.29 -8.63 -11.96
N ALA A 208 5.72 -9.49 -12.80
CA ALA A 208 6.48 -10.48 -13.56
C ALA A 208 7.51 -9.87 -14.51
N SER A 209 7.23 -8.67 -15.04
CA SER A 209 8.16 -7.92 -15.90
C SER A 209 9.21 -7.09 -15.13
N SER A 210 9.13 -7.06 -13.80
CA SER A 210 10.11 -6.40 -12.91
C SER A 210 10.39 -7.27 -11.68
N PRO A 211 10.93 -8.49 -11.88
CA PRO A 211 11.09 -9.50 -10.83
C PRO A 211 12.34 -9.22 -9.97
N VAL A 212 12.37 -8.06 -9.32
CA VAL A 212 13.53 -7.60 -8.53
C VAL A 212 13.81 -8.52 -7.36
N LEU A 213 12.74 -8.96 -6.65
CA LEU A 213 12.89 -9.78 -5.45
C LEU A 213 13.30 -11.23 -5.77
N SER A 214 12.73 -11.80 -6.82
CA SER A 214 12.98 -13.19 -7.20
C SER A 214 14.19 -13.38 -8.12
N GLN A 215 14.49 -12.40 -8.98
CA GLN A 215 15.52 -12.53 -10.03
C GLN A 215 16.55 -11.39 -10.05
N GLY A 216 16.40 -10.35 -9.23
CA GLY A 216 17.31 -9.20 -9.23
C GLY A 216 17.22 -8.31 -10.46
N VAL A 217 16.15 -8.41 -11.25
CA VAL A 217 15.99 -7.71 -12.53
C VAL A 217 14.85 -6.70 -12.43
N ALA A 218 15.14 -5.42 -12.68
CA ALA A 218 14.14 -4.37 -12.79
C ALA A 218 13.66 -4.21 -14.24
N GLY A 219 12.38 -3.95 -14.42
CA GLY A 219 11.78 -3.71 -15.73
C GLY A 219 10.55 -2.82 -15.65
N ALA A 220 10.05 -2.40 -16.81
CA ALA A 220 8.82 -1.62 -16.90
C ALA A 220 7.59 -2.52 -16.65
N HIS A 221 6.62 -2.00 -15.91
CA HIS A 221 5.35 -2.66 -15.64
C HIS A 221 4.21 -1.64 -15.48
N LYS A 222 2.97 -2.12 -15.47
CA LYS A 222 1.75 -1.30 -15.34
C LYS A 222 1.02 -1.49 -14.01
N ILE A 223 1.58 -2.27 -13.07
CA ILE A 223 0.97 -2.52 -11.77
C ILE A 223 1.36 -1.40 -10.80
N GLN A 224 0.62 -0.29 -10.88
CA GLN A 224 0.89 0.88 -10.04
C GLN A 224 0.82 0.52 -8.54
N GLY A 225 1.77 1.07 -7.77
CA GLY A 225 1.82 0.93 -6.31
C GLY A 225 2.75 -0.17 -5.80
N ILE A 226 3.21 -1.07 -6.67
CA ILE A 226 4.21 -2.09 -6.36
C ILE A 226 5.36 -2.05 -7.37
N GLY A 227 6.40 -2.85 -7.15
CA GLY A 227 7.51 -2.97 -8.09
C GLY A 227 8.32 -1.68 -8.22
N ALA A 228 8.96 -1.24 -7.15
CA ALA A 228 9.76 0.01 -7.12
C ALA A 228 11.01 -0.01 -8.00
N GLY A 229 11.42 -1.18 -8.50
CA GLY A 229 12.61 -1.34 -9.33
C GLY A 229 13.92 -1.54 -8.54
N PHE A 230 13.83 -1.61 -7.24
CA PHE A 230 14.93 -1.89 -6.31
C PHE A 230 14.39 -2.57 -5.05
N VAL A 231 15.28 -3.11 -4.21
CA VAL A 231 14.94 -3.65 -2.90
C VAL A 231 14.94 -2.51 -1.87
N PRO A 232 13.77 -2.15 -1.29
CA PRO A 232 13.71 -1.05 -0.32
C PRO A 232 14.38 -1.38 1.00
N ASP A 233 14.96 -0.38 1.68
CA ASP A 233 15.65 -0.58 2.97
C ASP A 233 14.70 -1.05 4.09
N VAL A 234 13.43 -0.65 4.05
CA VAL A 234 12.42 -1.07 5.03
C VAL A 234 11.88 -2.48 4.80
N LEU A 235 12.21 -3.12 3.68
CA LEU A 235 11.80 -4.49 3.38
C LEU A 235 12.69 -5.50 4.11
N ASP A 236 12.10 -6.28 4.99
CA ASP A 236 12.75 -7.47 5.54
C ASP A 236 12.62 -8.64 4.54
N THR A 237 13.69 -8.89 3.79
CA THR A 237 13.72 -9.96 2.77
C THR A 237 13.66 -11.38 3.34
N LYS A 238 13.70 -11.53 4.65
CA LYS A 238 13.59 -12.83 5.35
C LYS A 238 12.18 -13.08 5.86
N VAL A 239 11.28 -12.11 5.76
CA VAL A 239 9.93 -12.23 6.33
C VAL A 239 9.00 -13.09 5.47
N TYR A 240 9.16 -13.04 4.16
CA TYR A 240 8.33 -13.84 3.23
C TYR A 240 8.94 -15.21 2.96
N ASP A 241 8.05 -16.17 2.77
CA ASP A 241 8.39 -17.58 2.50
C ASP A 241 8.36 -17.89 1.01
N GLU A 242 7.62 -17.09 0.23
CA GLU A 242 7.45 -17.26 -1.22
C GLU A 242 7.27 -15.90 -1.90
N ILE A 243 7.70 -15.83 -3.16
CA ILE A 243 7.46 -14.69 -4.05
C ILE A 243 6.65 -15.18 -5.24
N ILE A 244 5.55 -14.52 -5.56
CA ILE A 244 4.73 -14.82 -6.74
C ILE A 244 4.79 -13.62 -7.69
N PRO A 245 5.46 -13.75 -8.84
CA PRO A 245 5.42 -12.75 -9.89
C PRO A 245 4.07 -12.80 -10.63
N VAL A 246 3.48 -11.62 -10.89
CA VAL A 246 2.17 -11.50 -11.56
C VAL A 246 2.30 -10.61 -12.80
N SER A 247 1.66 -11.02 -13.90
CA SER A 247 1.63 -10.24 -15.13
C SER A 247 0.69 -9.02 -15.01
N ASN A 248 0.86 -8.03 -15.90
CA ASN A 248 -0.08 -6.90 -15.97
C ASN A 248 -1.49 -7.39 -16.32
N GLU A 249 -1.59 -8.32 -17.24
CA GLU A 249 -2.84 -8.87 -17.77
C GLU A 249 -3.63 -9.59 -16.67
N ASP A 250 -2.97 -10.41 -15.88
CA ASP A 250 -3.58 -11.12 -14.75
C ASP A 250 -4.03 -10.14 -13.65
N ALA A 251 -3.21 -9.14 -13.35
CA ALA A 251 -3.57 -8.09 -12.40
C ALA A 251 -4.82 -7.31 -12.83
N PHE A 252 -4.94 -6.98 -14.12
CA PHE A 252 -6.13 -6.32 -14.66
C PHE A 252 -7.35 -7.23 -14.63
N ALA A 253 -7.20 -8.48 -15.05
CA ALA A 253 -8.30 -9.44 -15.11
C ALA A 253 -8.89 -9.69 -13.72
N ASP A 254 -8.04 -9.96 -12.73
CA ASP A 254 -8.48 -10.26 -11.37
C ASP A 254 -8.95 -9.02 -10.62
N GLY A 255 -8.39 -7.83 -10.91
CA GLY A 255 -8.92 -6.56 -10.41
C GLY A 255 -10.36 -6.30 -10.87
N ARG A 256 -10.66 -6.55 -12.15
CA ARG A 256 -12.03 -6.48 -12.69
C ARG A 256 -12.96 -7.54 -12.09
N LEU A 257 -12.42 -8.74 -11.82
CA LEU A 257 -13.20 -9.84 -11.23
C LEU A 257 -13.76 -9.44 -9.87
N VAL A 258 -12.98 -8.75 -9.01
CA VAL A 258 -13.45 -8.29 -7.71
C VAL A 258 -14.67 -7.38 -7.86
N GLY A 259 -14.61 -6.39 -8.73
CA GLY A 259 -15.73 -5.47 -8.97
C GLY A 259 -16.98 -6.19 -9.47
N ARG A 260 -16.82 -7.12 -10.41
CA ARG A 260 -17.94 -7.82 -11.06
C ARG A 260 -18.58 -8.90 -10.18
N LYS A 261 -17.81 -9.52 -9.28
CA LYS A 261 -18.31 -10.65 -8.46
C LYS A 261 -18.60 -10.25 -7.02
N GLU A 262 -17.78 -9.39 -6.42
CA GLU A 262 -17.91 -9.02 -5.01
C GLU A 262 -18.48 -7.61 -4.80
N GLY A 263 -18.64 -6.82 -5.87
CA GLY A 263 -19.22 -5.47 -5.79
C GLY A 263 -18.29 -4.44 -5.16
N VAL A 264 -16.98 -4.69 -5.13
CA VAL A 264 -15.96 -3.79 -4.60
C VAL A 264 -14.97 -3.41 -5.71
N LEU A 265 -14.83 -2.12 -6.00
CA LEU A 265 -13.83 -1.65 -6.95
C LEU A 265 -12.46 -1.56 -6.26
N VAL A 266 -11.46 -2.18 -6.84
CA VAL A 266 -10.10 -2.23 -6.30
C VAL A 266 -9.08 -1.76 -7.34
N GLY A 267 -7.89 -1.36 -6.88
CA GLY A 267 -6.81 -0.96 -7.76
C GLY A 267 -6.07 -2.13 -8.42
N ILE A 268 -5.14 -1.80 -9.30
CA ILE A 268 -4.38 -2.78 -10.11
C ILE A 268 -3.56 -3.71 -9.21
N SER A 269 -2.91 -3.17 -8.19
CA SER A 269 -2.10 -3.98 -7.25
C SER A 269 -2.95 -4.91 -6.39
N SER A 270 -4.22 -4.58 -6.14
CA SER A 270 -5.17 -5.49 -5.50
C SER A 270 -5.48 -6.69 -6.41
N GLY A 271 -5.65 -6.46 -7.70
CA GLY A 271 -5.80 -7.52 -8.69
C GLY A 271 -4.58 -8.46 -8.73
N ALA A 272 -3.39 -7.90 -8.70
CA ALA A 272 -2.15 -8.69 -8.63
C ALA A 272 -2.08 -9.53 -7.35
N ALA A 273 -2.43 -8.96 -6.21
CA ALA A 273 -2.46 -9.69 -4.94
C ALA A 273 -3.52 -10.80 -4.95
N LEU A 274 -4.71 -10.52 -5.51
CA LEU A 274 -5.75 -11.53 -5.68
C LEU A 274 -5.28 -12.69 -6.56
N HIS A 275 -4.63 -12.40 -7.69
CA HIS A 275 -4.10 -13.44 -8.57
C HIS A 275 -3.21 -14.41 -7.80
N ALA A 276 -2.26 -13.91 -7.04
CA ALA A 276 -1.39 -14.73 -6.20
C ALA A 276 -2.18 -15.54 -5.16
N ALA A 277 -3.18 -14.94 -4.51
CA ALA A 277 -4.03 -15.64 -3.55
C ALA A 277 -4.85 -16.76 -4.20
N VAL A 278 -5.36 -16.55 -5.41
CA VAL A 278 -6.08 -17.57 -6.19
C VAL A 278 -5.16 -18.72 -6.58
N GLU A 279 -3.94 -18.42 -7.01
CA GLU A 279 -2.95 -19.48 -7.32
C GLU A 279 -2.61 -20.33 -6.10
N LEU A 280 -2.48 -19.72 -4.92
CA LEU A 280 -2.33 -20.46 -3.67
C LEU A 280 -3.57 -21.30 -3.34
N ALA A 281 -4.77 -20.73 -3.52
CA ALA A 281 -6.04 -21.39 -3.20
C ALA A 281 -6.34 -22.61 -4.11
N LYS A 282 -5.79 -22.64 -5.33
CA LYS A 282 -5.90 -23.77 -6.25
C LYS A 282 -5.01 -24.95 -5.90
N ARG A 283 -4.01 -24.76 -5.04
CA ARG A 283 -3.09 -25.84 -4.65
C ARG A 283 -3.81 -26.88 -3.79
N PRO A 284 -3.72 -28.18 -4.11
CA PRO A 284 -4.42 -29.23 -3.36
C PRO A 284 -4.11 -29.25 -1.86
N GLU A 285 -2.86 -28.95 -1.49
CA GLU A 285 -2.40 -28.89 -0.10
C GLU A 285 -3.00 -27.74 0.71
N ASN A 286 -3.66 -26.80 0.04
CA ASN A 286 -4.28 -25.62 0.66
C ASN A 286 -5.80 -25.76 0.84
N GLU A 287 -6.36 -26.95 0.58
CA GLU A 287 -7.77 -27.21 0.85
C GLU A 287 -8.11 -26.94 2.34
N GLY A 288 -9.15 -26.16 2.57
CA GLY A 288 -9.61 -25.78 3.90
C GLY A 288 -8.79 -24.69 4.60
N LYS A 289 -7.73 -24.17 3.98
CA LYS A 289 -6.89 -23.10 4.54
C LYS A 289 -7.49 -21.73 4.36
N THR A 290 -7.07 -20.81 5.21
CA THR A 290 -7.44 -19.40 5.18
C THR A 290 -6.29 -18.56 4.64
N ILE A 291 -6.55 -17.85 3.55
CA ILE A 291 -5.61 -16.96 2.87
C ILE A 291 -6.11 -15.52 3.07
N VAL A 292 -5.33 -14.70 3.75
CA VAL A 292 -5.60 -13.27 3.87
C VAL A 292 -4.80 -12.53 2.80
N VAL A 293 -5.48 -11.74 1.99
CA VAL A 293 -4.88 -10.92 0.94
C VAL A 293 -5.17 -9.45 1.21
N LEU A 294 -4.16 -8.58 1.08
CA LEU A 294 -4.36 -7.15 1.28
C LEU A 294 -4.66 -6.46 -0.05
N PHE A 295 -5.79 -5.72 -0.09
CA PHE A 295 -6.18 -4.86 -1.19
C PHE A 295 -5.85 -3.40 -0.84
N PRO A 296 -4.77 -2.83 -1.44
CA PRO A 296 -4.21 -1.56 -1.01
C PRO A 296 -5.11 -0.34 -1.16
N ASP A 297 -5.93 -0.27 -2.22
CA ASP A 297 -6.71 0.93 -2.51
C ASP A 297 -8.01 0.65 -3.31
N THR A 298 -8.70 1.74 -3.67
CA THR A 298 -9.94 1.72 -4.43
C THR A 298 -9.70 1.75 -5.95
N GLY A 299 -10.63 1.18 -6.72
CA GLY A 299 -10.64 1.24 -8.18
C GLY A 299 -10.92 2.62 -8.76
N ASP A 300 -11.51 3.54 -8.00
CA ASP A 300 -11.87 4.88 -8.48
C ASP A 300 -10.67 5.68 -9.01
N ARG A 301 -9.47 5.38 -8.55
CA ARG A 301 -8.21 6.00 -8.99
C ARG A 301 -7.71 5.48 -10.34
N TYR A 302 -8.37 4.48 -10.92
CA TYR A 302 -7.89 3.73 -12.08
C TYR A 302 -8.91 3.65 -13.22
N LEU A 303 -10.00 4.44 -13.15
CA LEU A 303 -11.09 4.39 -14.14
C LEU A 303 -10.62 4.72 -15.57
N SER A 304 -9.60 5.57 -15.71
CA SER A 304 -8.99 5.93 -16.99
C SER A 304 -7.83 5.03 -17.42
N THR A 305 -7.52 3.98 -16.64
CA THR A 305 -6.43 3.04 -16.93
C THR A 305 -6.95 1.77 -17.63
N PRO A 306 -6.07 0.93 -18.22
CA PRO A 306 -6.45 -0.36 -18.80
C PRO A 306 -7.11 -1.35 -17.82
N LEU A 307 -7.17 -1.03 -16.53
CA LEU A 307 -7.94 -1.81 -15.57
C LEU A 307 -9.45 -1.78 -15.92
N PHE A 308 -9.98 -0.62 -16.27
CA PHE A 308 -11.40 -0.42 -16.55
C PHE A 308 -11.71 0.19 -17.92
N ALA A 309 -10.76 0.89 -18.53
CA ALA A 309 -10.92 1.40 -19.88
C ALA A 309 -10.73 0.27 -20.91
N ASP A 310 -11.54 0.30 -21.97
CA ASP A 310 -11.47 -0.63 -23.11
C ASP A 310 -10.24 -0.37 -23.98
#